data_0bc33d15f6feb6c7e9b3dea23635696c
#
_entry.id   0bc33d15f6feb6c7e9b3dea23635696c
#
_cell.length_a   1.000
_cell.length_b   1.000
_cell.length_c   1.000
_cell.angle_alpha   90.00
_cell.angle_beta   90.00
_cell.angle_gamma   90.00
#
_symmetry.space_group_name_H-M   'P 1'
#
loop_
_entity.id
_entity.type
_entity.pdbx_description
1 polymer ?
#
loop_
_entity_poly.entity_id
_entity_poly.type
_entity_poly.pdbx_seq_one_letter_code
_entity_poly.pdbx_strand_id
1 'polypeptide(L)'
;MSLKGRPTQKPWPDVVWRDDSRGTLKSFVYGAMISFSCLVSGISASAQSLPMTQSPTVAAPGSTLETPGVNGSFDKLADEALLSMRATAAERKVGGVAIVAYFEGATVQGWTSKMVVVGRMKDEPSASAEKGNNLLAIVYAKAAEMADTLKNSGSKARPPMVGEFGWEGGVIAPVKGGYLIAAFSGGPSSDDVAISHAGLDRMIASLKVAQIRR
;
A
#
# COMPACT_ATOMS: atom_id res chain seq x y z
N MET A 1 -26.26 -41.52 -4.53
CA MET A 1 -25.68 -40.36 -3.82
C MET A 1 -25.25 -39.37 -4.85
N SER A 2 -26.02 -38.25 -5.01
CA SER A 2 -25.84 -37.26 -6.05
C SER A 2 -24.90 -36.17 -5.56
N LEU A 3 -23.77 -35.96 -6.25
CA LEU A 3 -22.82 -34.89 -5.97
C LEU A 3 -23.40 -33.56 -6.46
N LYS A 4 -23.84 -32.71 -5.53
CA LYS A 4 -24.27 -31.35 -5.82
C LYS A 4 -23.07 -30.55 -6.36
N GLY A 5 -23.26 -29.98 -7.58
CA GLY A 5 -22.28 -29.17 -8.29
C GLY A 5 -21.85 -27.94 -7.48
N ARG A 6 -20.57 -27.61 -7.59
CA ARG A 6 -20.00 -26.35 -7.06
C ARG A 6 -20.65 -25.16 -7.78
N PRO A 7 -20.96 -24.09 -7.06
CA PRO A 7 -21.39 -22.84 -7.73
C PRO A 7 -20.25 -22.30 -8.57
N THR A 8 -20.49 -22.11 -9.86
CA THR A 8 -19.58 -21.44 -10.78
C THR A 8 -19.51 -19.95 -10.37
N GLN A 9 -18.33 -19.50 -10.00
CA GLN A 9 -18.08 -18.07 -9.82
C GLN A 9 -18.37 -17.35 -11.14
N LYS A 10 -19.23 -16.34 -11.11
CA LYS A 10 -19.45 -15.46 -12.25
C LYS A 10 -18.16 -14.73 -12.57
N PRO A 11 -17.74 -14.66 -13.83
CA PRO A 11 -16.61 -13.82 -14.21
C PRO A 11 -16.96 -12.36 -13.90
N TRP A 12 -15.96 -11.63 -13.40
CA TRP A 12 -16.07 -10.19 -13.11
C TRP A 12 -16.33 -9.43 -14.40
N PRO A 13 -17.13 -8.35 -14.38
CA PRO A 13 -17.30 -7.50 -15.53
C PRO A 13 -15.94 -6.91 -15.95
N ASP A 14 -15.65 -7.02 -17.24
CA ASP A 14 -14.47 -6.44 -17.87
C ASP A 14 -14.45 -4.93 -17.60
N VAL A 15 -13.53 -4.48 -16.75
CA VAL A 15 -13.21 -3.06 -16.61
C VAL A 15 -12.39 -2.69 -17.84
N VAL A 16 -13.06 -2.21 -18.88
CA VAL A 16 -12.43 -1.66 -20.07
C VAL A 16 -11.79 -0.32 -19.68
N TRP A 17 -10.50 -0.33 -19.42
CA TRP A 17 -9.71 0.90 -19.35
C TRP A 17 -9.61 1.45 -20.77
N ARG A 18 -10.34 2.53 -21.09
CA ARG A 18 -10.10 3.30 -22.31
C ARG A 18 -8.77 4.03 -22.16
N ASP A 19 -7.81 3.60 -22.95
CA ASP A 19 -6.59 4.36 -23.20
C ASP A 19 -6.95 5.51 -24.16
N ASP A 20 -7.17 6.70 -23.62
CA ASP A 20 -7.44 7.93 -24.39
C ASP A 20 -6.16 8.58 -24.97
N SER A 21 -5.04 7.85 -25.01
CA SER A 21 -3.76 8.38 -25.52
C SER A 21 -3.61 8.35 -27.04
N ARG A 22 -4.65 8.00 -27.81
CA ARG A 22 -4.62 8.14 -29.29
C ARG A 22 -5.21 9.47 -29.74
N GLY A 23 -4.53 10.54 -29.39
CA GLY A 23 -4.67 11.83 -30.05
C GLY A 23 -4.16 11.74 -31.49
N THR A 24 -5.07 11.62 -32.43
CA THR A 24 -4.80 11.72 -33.88
C THR A 24 -4.20 13.10 -34.17
N LEU A 25 -2.91 13.13 -34.54
CA LEU A 25 -2.30 14.30 -35.18
C LEU A 25 -2.99 14.54 -36.54
N LYS A 26 -3.91 15.47 -36.57
CA LYS A 26 -4.35 16.05 -37.85
C LYS A 26 -3.38 17.18 -38.19
N SER A 27 -2.55 16.92 -39.21
CA SER A 27 -1.75 17.92 -39.90
C SER A 27 -2.64 19.06 -40.39
N PHE A 28 -2.46 20.24 -39.85
CA PHE A 28 -2.92 21.49 -40.49
C PHE A 28 -1.68 22.22 -40.99
N VAL A 29 -1.48 22.10 -42.32
CA VAL A 29 -0.59 23.01 -43.08
C VAL A 29 -1.35 24.30 -43.30
N TYR A 30 -0.92 25.40 -42.69
CA TYR A 30 -1.22 26.74 -43.16
C TYR A 30 0.04 27.59 -43.01
N GLY A 31 0.56 27.96 -44.18
CA GLY A 31 1.65 28.90 -44.30
C GLY A 31 1.20 30.32 -43.93
N ALA A 32 2.03 31.01 -43.25
CA ALA A 32 2.13 32.47 -43.32
C ALA A 32 3.56 32.89 -42.96
N MET A 33 4.33 33.24 -43.99
CA MET A 33 5.54 34.01 -43.85
C MET A 33 5.18 35.36 -43.25
N ILE A 34 5.77 35.70 -42.14
CA ILE A 34 5.93 37.09 -41.70
C ILE A 34 7.39 37.26 -41.31
N SER A 35 8.14 37.89 -42.18
CA SER A 35 9.46 38.44 -41.91
C SER A 35 9.33 39.59 -40.93
N PHE A 36 9.96 39.51 -39.79
CA PHE A 36 10.14 40.64 -38.89
C PHE A 36 11.64 40.81 -38.62
N SER A 37 12.22 41.77 -39.37
CA SER A 37 13.50 42.34 -39.06
C SER A 37 13.36 43.17 -37.79
N CYS A 38 14.06 42.84 -36.74
CA CYS A 38 14.24 43.75 -35.60
C CYS A 38 15.69 43.91 -35.24
N LEU A 39 16.06 45.18 -35.26
CA LEU A 39 17.36 45.75 -34.92
C LEU A 39 17.93 45.23 -33.62
N VAL A 40 19.22 44.93 -33.72
CA VAL A 40 20.10 44.70 -32.56
C VAL A 40 20.40 46.08 -31.95
N SER A 41 19.81 46.35 -30.80
CA SER A 41 20.25 47.44 -29.90
C SER A 41 20.94 46.77 -28.70
N GLY A 42 22.25 46.94 -28.64
CA GLY A 42 23.06 46.46 -27.51
C GLY A 42 22.69 47.19 -26.23
N ILE A 43 22.25 46.45 -25.25
CA ILE A 43 22.20 46.93 -23.87
C ILE A 43 23.18 46.08 -23.08
N SER A 44 24.32 46.67 -22.73
CA SER A 44 25.27 46.14 -21.78
C SER A 44 24.59 46.15 -20.40
N ALA A 45 24.11 45.00 -19.96
CA ALA A 45 23.64 44.82 -18.59
C ALA A 45 24.85 44.51 -17.70
N SER A 46 25.25 45.49 -16.91
CA SER A 46 26.17 45.30 -15.79
C SER A 46 25.57 44.29 -14.82
N ALA A 47 26.19 43.16 -14.67
CA ALA A 47 25.83 42.17 -13.65
C ALA A 47 26.18 42.75 -12.26
N GLN A 48 25.19 43.33 -11.62
CA GLN A 48 25.26 43.59 -10.18
C GLN A 48 25.04 42.25 -9.46
N SER A 49 26.11 41.76 -8.85
CA SER A 49 26.04 40.64 -7.91
C SER A 49 25.20 41.08 -6.71
N LEU A 50 23.97 40.58 -6.64
CA LEU A 50 23.16 40.69 -5.42
C LEU A 50 23.82 39.90 -4.33
N PRO A 51 23.92 40.44 -3.11
CA PRO A 51 24.41 39.67 -1.97
C PRO A 51 23.49 38.45 -1.76
N MET A 52 24.06 37.24 -1.79
CA MET A 52 23.37 36.02 -1.40
C MET A 52 22.88 36.21 0.04
N THR A 53 21.59 36.49 0.17
CA THR A 53 20.90 36.38 1.44
C THR A 53 20.98 34.93 1.82
N GLN A 54 21.80 34.60 2.83
CA GLN A 54 21.82 33.29 3.42
C GLN A 54 20.39 32.94 3.86
N SER A 55 19.81 31.94 3.22
CA SER A 55 18.58 31.35 3.71
C SER A 55 18.79 30.99 5.19
N PRO A 56 17.87 31.35 6.09
CA PRO A 56 17.97 30.91 7.45
C PRO A 56 18.03 29.38 7.42
N THR A 57 19.12 28.82 7.91
CA THR A 57 19.21 27.40 8.23
C THR A 57 18.09 27.15 9.22
N VAL A 58 16.94 26.70 8.75
CA VAL A 58 15.93 26.09 9.57
C VAL A 58 16.62 24.85 10.13
N ALA A 59 17.12 24.97 11.36
CA ALA A 59 17.50 23.81 12.12
C ALA A 59 16.30 22.88 12.08
N ALA A 60 16.43 21.77 11.34
CA ALA A 60 15.47 20.70 11.42
C ALA A 60 15.29 20.41 12.92
N PRO A 61 14.08 20.51 13.47
CA PRO A 61 13.86 20.01 14.81
C PRO A 61 14.29 18.56 14.75
N GLY A 62 15.35 18.23 15.44
CA GLY A 62 15.79 16.87 15.66
C GLY A 62 14.72 16.15 16.46
N SER A 63 13.62 15.81 15.79
CA SER A 63 12.68 14.80 16.26
C SER A 63 13.31 13.45 15.99
N THR A 64 14.33 13.12 16.78
CA THR A 64 14.48 11.75 17.23
C THR A 64 13.21 11.46 18.03
N LEU A 65 12.15 11.05 17.33
CA LEU A 65 11.06 10.27 17.91
C LEU A 65 11.64 8.88 18.24
N GLU A 66 12.65 8.89 19.10
CA GLU A 66 12.94 7.74 19.92
C GLU A 66 11.83 7.69 20.97
N THR A 67 10.72 7.05 20.63
CA THR A 67 9.81 6.51 21.63
C THR A 67 10.52 5.30 22.21
N PRO A 68 11.19 5.42 23.38
CA PRO A 68 11.95 4.31 23.95
C PRO A 68 10.93 3.25 24.39
N GLY A 69 10.83 2.16 23.65
CA GLY A 69 10.06 0.99 24.05
C GLY A 69 9.09 0.40 23.03
N VAL A 70 8.68 1.12 21.99
CA VAL A 70 7.69 0.58 21.02
C VAL A 70 8.39 -0.23 19.93
N ASN A 71 9.55 0.19 19.44
CA ASN A 71 10.19 -0.50 18.31
C ASN A 71 10.65 -1.92 18.65
N GLY A 72 11.37 -2.14 19.76
CA GLY A 72 11.76 -3.48 20.17
C GLY A 72 10.58 -4.37 20.58
N SER A 73 9.49 -3.77 21.06
CA SER A 73 8.25 -4.47 21.39
C SER A 73 7.49 -4.87 20.12
N PHE A 74 7.40 -3.96 19.12
CA PHE A 74 6.71 -4.27 17.85
C PHE A 74 7.42 -5.35 17.05
N ASP A 75 8.75 -5.32 16.94
CA ASP A 75 9.51 -6.32 16.18
C ASP A 75 9.21 -7.74 16.65
N LYS A 76 9.19 -7.96 17.96
CA LYS A 76 8.84 -9.28 18.52
C LYS A 76 7.40 -9.69 18.20
N LEU A 77 6.46 -8.77 18.37
CA LEU A 77 5.04 -9.01 18.04
C LEU A 77 4.88 -9.34 16.55
N ALA A 78 5.57 -8.59 15.70
CA ALA A 78 5.54 -8.78 14.27
C ALA A 78 6.10 -10.14 13.85
N ASP A 79 7.24 -10.56 14.42
CA ASP A 79 7.84 -11.86 14.13
C ASP A 79 6.91 -13.01 14.49
N GLU A 80 6.31 -12.98 15.69
CA GLU A 80 5.37 -14.00 16.14
C GLU A 80 4.10 -14.04 15.24
N ALA A 81 3.59 -12.88 14.85
CA ALA A 81 2.44 -12.79 13.96
C ALA A 81 2.75 -13.32 12.55
N LEU A 82 3.87 -12.94 11.97
CA LEU A 82 4.29 -13.39 10.66
C LEU A 82 4.56 -14.91 10.63
N LEU A 83 5.08 -15.48 11.72
CA LEU A 83 5.19 -16.95 11.87
C LEU A 83 3.81 -17.61 11.86
N SER A 84 2.83 -17.08 12.59
CA SER A 84 1.45 -17.57 12.58
C SER A 84 0.82 -17.50 11.21
N MET A 85 0.98 -16.37 10.51
CA MET A 85 0.48 -16.19 9.14
C MET A 85 1.11 -17.19 8.16
N ARG A 86 2.42 -17.42 8.25
CA ARG A 86 3.10 -18.43 7.42
C ARG A 86 2.59 -19.83 7.67
N ALA A 87 2.37 -20.22 8.92
CA ALA A 87 1.83 -21.54 9.28
C ALA A 87 0.43 -21.72 8.69
N THR A 88 -0.46 -20.75 8.87
CA THR A 88 -1.81 -20.76 8.31
C THR A 88 -1.81 -20.79 6.78
N ALA A 89 -0.92 -20.05 6.14
CA ALA A 89 -0.76 -20.06 4.68
C ALA A 89 -0.30 -21.44 4.17
N ALA A 90 0.62 -22.11 4.90
CA ALA A 90 1.08 -23.44 4.57
C ALA A 90 -0.04 -24.49 4.70
N GLU A 91 -0.84 -24.44 5.77
CA GLU A 91 -2.02 -25.30 5.97
C GLU A 91 -3.04 -25.14 4.83
N ARG A 92 -3.24 -23.92 4.37
CA ARG A 92 -4.14 -23.60 3.25
C ARG A 92 -3.52 -23.79 1.88
N LYS A 93 -2.21 -24.12 1.80
CA LYS A 93 -1.45 -24.30 0.58
C LYS A 93 -1.46 -23.03 -0.31
N VAL A 94 -1.43 -21.87 0.32
CA VAL A 94 -1.44 -20.56 -0.32
C VAL A 94 -0.06 -19.90 -0.18
N GLY A 95 0.52 -19.48 -1.30
CA GLY A 95 1.71 -18.62 -1.31
C GLY A 95 1.32 -17.17 -1.55
N GLY A 96 2.15 -16.24 -1.10
CA GLY A 96 1.88 -14.80 -1.25
C GLY A 96 2.77 -13.94 -0.37
N VAL A 97 2.27 -12.76 -0.01
CA VAL A 97 2.95 -11.80 0.85
C VAL A 97 2.10 -11.49 2.07
N ALA A 98 2.70 -11.59 3.25
CA ALA A 98 2.12 -11.18 4.52
C ALA A 98 2.76 -9.88 5.02
N ILE A 99 1.96 -8.99 5.58
CA ILE A 99 2.42 -7.77 6.27
C ILE A 99 1.70 -7.65 7.61
N VAL A 100 2.40 -7.13 8.61
CA VAL A 100 1.82 -6.60 9.83
C VAL A 100 2.33 -5.19 10.03
N ALA A 101 1.47 -4.32 10.59
CA ALA A 101 1.82 -2.92 10.83
C ALA A 101 1.18 -2.40 12.12
N TYR A 102 1.76 -1.32 12.64
CA TYR A 102 1.23 -0.52 13.74
C TYR A 102 1.36 0.96 13.42
N PHE A 103 0.36 1.74 13.77
CA PHE A 103 0.43 3.20 13.77
C PHE A 103 -0.28 3.78 14.99
N GLU A 104 0.17 4.96 15.42
CA GLU A 104 -0.38 5.68 16.56
C GLU A 104 -1.54 6.60 16.16
N GLY A 105 -2.47 6.81 17.09
CA GLY A 105 -3.62 7.69 16.88
C GLY A 105 -4.68 7.13 15.94
N ALA A 106 -5.58 7.98 15.49
CA ALA A 106 -6.65 7.65 14.55
C ALA A 106 -6.36 8.13 13.11
N THR A 107 -5.29 8.89 12.91
CA THR A 107 -4.82 9.38 11.62
C THR A 107 -3.36 9.03 11.47
N VAL A 108 -3.01 8.35 10.37
CA VAL A 108 -1.64 7.92 10.13
C VAL A 108 -0.74 9.13 9.86
N GLN A 109 0.26 9.34 10.73
CA GLN A 109 1.36 10.27 10.51
C GLN A 109 2.67 9.53 10.19
N GLY A 110 2.74 8.28 10.55
CA GLY A 110 3.80 7.34 10.28
C GLY A 110 3.40 5.97 10.79
N TRP A 111 3.98 4.92 10.25
CA TRP A 111 3.75 3.57 10.73
C TRP A 111 5.03 2.75 10.78
N THR A 112 5.03 1.70 11.61
CA THR A 112 6.04 0.66 11.60
C THR A 112 5.43 -0.59 11.00
N SER A 113 6.15 -1.26 10.09
CA SER A 113 5.65 -2.50 9.47
C SER A 113 6.75 -3.51 9.26
N LYS A 114 6.36 -4.79 9.23
CA LYS A 114 7.21 -5.92 8.89
C LYS A 114 6.48 -6.84 7.93
N MET A 115 7.21 -7.44 6.99
CA MET A 115 6.61 -8.30 5.97
C MET A 115 7.41 -9.57 5.78
N VAL A 116 6.77 -10.57 5.20
CA VAL A 116 7.43 -11.82 4.76
C VAL A 116 6.82 -12.32 3.46
N VAL A 117 7.68 -12.84 2.59
CA VAL A 117 7.24 -13.58 1.40
C VAL A 117 7.03 -15.05 1.78
N VAL A 118 5.86 -15.58 1.44
CA VAL A 118 5.49 -16.99 1.62
C VAL A 118 5.41 -17.63 0.24
N GLY A 119 6.50 -18.25 -0.16
CA GLY A 119 6.61 -18.95 -1.45
C GLY A 119 6.77 -18.03 -2.67
N ARG A 120 5.90 -17.03 -2.87
CA ARG A 120 5.97 -16.15 -4.03
C ARG A 120 5.60 -14.69 -3.72
N MET A 121 6.21 -13.75 -4.42
CA MET A 121 5.95 -12.31 -4.30
C MET A 121 5.04 -11.77 -5.41
N LYS A 122 4.91 -12.52 -6.51
CA LYS A 122 4.14 -12.11 -7.69
C LYS A 122 3.47 -13.32 -8.35
N ASP A 123 2.43 -13.08 -9.09
CA ASP A 123 1.88 -14.02 -10.07
C ASP A 123 2.32 -13.58 -11.46
N GLU A 124 2.85 -14.50 -12.24
CA GLU A 124 3.18 -14.23 -13.63
C GLU A 124 1.91 -14.13 -14.48
N PRO A 125 1.97 -13.40 -15.61
CA PRO A 125 0.88 -13.41 -16.58
C PRO A 125 0.54 -14.84 -17.02
N SER A 126 -0.73 -15.09 -17.23
CA SER A 126 -1.24 -16.40 -17.66
C SER A 126 -2.34 -16.24 -18.74
N ALA A 127 -2.74 -17.35 -19.35
CA ALA A 127 -3.84 -17.34 -20.33
C ALA A 127 -5.17 -16.83 -19.74
N SER A 128 -5.36 -16.95 -18.42
CA SER A 128 -6.55 -16.45 -17.71
C SER A 128 -6.37 -15.07 -17.09
N ALA A 129 -5.13 -14.54 -17.09
CA ALA A 129 -4.79 -13.24 -16.53
C ALA A 129 -3.64 -12.62 -17.35
N GLU A 130 -4.00 -11.81 -18.36
CA GLU A 130 -3.05 -11.16 -19.26
C GLU A 130 -1.96 -10.36 -18.53
N LYS A 131 -2.32 -9.78 -17.37
CA LYS A 131 -1.39 -9.10 -16.48
C LYS A 131 -1.18 -9.93 -15.22
N GLY A 132 0.07 -10.12 -14.83
CA GLY A 132 0.40 -10.72 -13.54
C GLY A 132 0.07 -9.78 -12.37
N ASN A 133 0.17 -10.30 -11.15
CA ASN A 133 -0.09 -9.55 -9.92
C ASN A 133 1.20 -9.30 -9.15
N ASN A 134 1.44 -8.09 -8.72
CA ASN A 134 2.45 -7.76 -7.72
C ASN A 134 1.81 -7.90 -6.32
N LEU A 135 1.98 -9.05 -5.69
CA LEU A 135 1.35 -9.36 -4.40
C LEU A 135 1.85 -8.46 -3.28
N LEU A 136 3.11 -7.98 -3.38
CA LEU A 136 3.66 -7.01 -2.45
C LEU A 136 2.93 -5.66 -2.55
N ALA A 137 2.71 -5.16 -3.75
CA ALA A 137 1.97 -3.91 -3.95
C ALA A 137 0.52 -4.04 -3.46
N ILE A 138 -0.13 -5.17 -3.75
CA ILE A 138 -1.52 -5.43 -3.35
C ILE A 138 -1.67 -5.50 -1.84
N VAL A 139 -0.75 -6.17 -1.12
CA VAL A 139 -0.85 -6.28 0.33
C VAL A 139 -0.65 -4.92 1.02
N TYR A 140 0.24 -4.07 0.50
CA TYR A 140 0.40 -2.71 1.01
C TYR A 140 -0.79 -1.82 0.66
N ALA A 141 -1.42 -1.99 -0.51
CA ALA A 141 -2.66 -1.31 -0.85
C ALA A 141 -3.82 -1.66 0.10
N LYS A 142 -3.95 -2.94 0.49
CA LYS A 142 -4.90 -3.37 1.53
C LYS A 142 -4.60 -2.70 2.87
N ALA A 143 -3.34 -2.61 3.26
CA ALA A 143 -2.93 -1.97 4.51
C ALA A 143 -3.21 -0.45 4.48
N ALA A 144 -2.96 0.22 3.37
CA ALA A 144 -3.25 1.64 3.18
C ALA A 144 -4.75 1.94 3.28
N GLU A 145 -5.60 1.15 2.61
CA GLU A 145 -7.06 1.26 2.72
C GLU A 145 -7.54 1.13 4.18
N MET A 146 -6.99 0.16 4.91
CA MET A 146 -7.34 -0.04 6.33
C MET A 146 -6.89 1.12 7.22
N ALA A 147 -5.71 1.65 6.97
CA ALA A 147 -5.16 2.76 7.74
C ALA A 147 -5.95 4.06 7.56
N ASP A 148 -6.52 4.29 6.37
CA ASP A 148 -7.37 5.43 6.06
C ASP A 148 -8.81 5.25 6.59
N THR A 149 -9.38 4.07 6.35
CA THR A 149 -10.80 3.81 6.65
C THR A 149 -11.07 3.35 8.08
N LEU A 150 -10.05 2.86 8.78
CA LEU A 150 -10.14 2.15 10.07
C LEU A 150 -11.11 0.94 10.03
N LYS A 151 -11.25 0.36 8.84
CA LYS A 151 -12.05 -0.85 8.57
C LYS A 151 -11.19 -1.89 7.87
N ASN A 152 -11.62 -3.14 7.92
CA ASN A 152 -10.98 -4.21 7.16
C ASN A 152 -10.94 -3.86 5.66
N SER A 153 -9.90 -4.28 4.95
CA SER A 153 -9.80 -4.05 3.52
C SER A 153 -10.98 -4.69 2.78
N GLY A 154 -11.44 -4.03 1.71
CA GLY A 154 -12.61 -4.49 0.96
C GLY A 154 -13.95 -4.32 1.67
N SER A 155 -13.98 -3.60 2.80
CA SER A 155 -15.22 -3.34 3.58
C SER A 155 -16.24 -2.43 2.87
N LYS A 156 -15.85 -1.83 1.74
CA LYS A 156 -16.68 -0.87 0.98
C LYS A 156 -17.10 0.36 1.79
N ALA A 157 -16.32 0.74 2.79
CA ALA A 157 -16.54 1.97 3.57
C ALA A 157 -16.52 3.23 2.68
N ARG A 158 -15.76 3.18 1.60
CA ARG A 158 -15.73 4.13 0.47
C ARG A 158 -15.30 3.42 -0.81
N PRO A 159 -15.47 4.03 -1.99
CA PRO A 159 -14.85 3.53 -3.22
C PRO A 159 -13.31 3.48 -3.10
N PRO A 160 -12.65 2.51 -3.74
CA PRO A 160 -11.19 2.47 -3.79
C PRO A 160 -10.60 3.74 -4.42
N MET A 161 -9.52 4.23 -3.85
CA MET A 161 -8.73 5.33 -4.43
C MET A 161 -7.66 4.80 -5.40
N VAL A 162 -7.01 5.69 -6.15
CA VAL A 162 -5.90 5.30 -7.03
C VAL A 162 -4.81 4.61 -6.22
N GLY A 163 -4.41 3.42 -6.64
CA GLY A 163 -3.46 2.56 -5.93
C GLY A 163 -4.09 1.54 -4.98
N GLU A 164 -5.41 1.58 -4.80
CA GLU A 164 -6.17 0.60 -4.02
C GLU A 164 -6.98 -0.32 -4.94
N PHE A 165 -7.21 -1.52 -4.48
CA PHE A 165 -7.97 -2.53 -5.24
C PHE A 165 -9.37 -2.77 -4.65
N GLY A 166 -9.62 -2.36 -3.41
CA GLY A 166 -10.86 -2.64 -2.69
C GLY A 166 -11.10 -4.15 -2.46
N TRP A 167 -10.00 -4.90 -2.33
CA TRP A 167 -10.04 -6.35 -2.15
C TRP A 167 -9.95 -6.73 -0.68
N GLU A 168 -10.73 -7.72 -0.29
CA GLU A 168 -10.62 -8.34 1.03
C GLU A 168 -9.27 -9.03 1.21
N GLY A 169 -8.87 -9.25 2.46
CA GLY A 169 -7.64 -9.95 2.79
C GLY A 169 -6.76 -9.21 3.80
N GLY A 170 -7.24 -8.11 4.35
CA GLY A 170 -6.62 -7.41 5.46
C GLY A 170 -7.60 -7.19 6.60
N VAL A 171 -7.09 -7.21 7.82
CA VAL A 171 -7.82 -6.98 9.06
C VAL A 171 -7.12 -5.95 9.94
N ILE A 172 -7.90 -5.12 10.65
CA ILE A 172 -7.42 -4.06 11.52
C ILE A 172 -8.11 -4.13 12.87
N ALA A 173 -7.38 -3.82 13.94
CA ALA A 173 -7.95 -3.74 15.27
C ALA A 173 -7.41 -2.53 16.04
N PRO A 174 -8.25 -1.81 16.81
CA PRO A 174 -7.80 -0.80 17.74
C PRO A 174 -7.07 -1.44 18.93
N VAL A 175 -6.00 -0.78 19.35
CA VAL A 175 -5.24 -1.11 20.57
C VAL A 175 -5.00 0.16 21.35
N LYS A 176 -4.48 0.05 22.59
CA LYS A 176 -4.13 1.24 23.38
C LYS A 176 -3.10 2.09 22.62
N GLY A 177 -3.51 3.29 22.23
CA GLY A 177 -2.65 4.28 21.59
C GLY A 177 -2.67 4.24 20.04
N GLY A 178 -3.35 3.27 19.39
CA GLY A 178 -3.35 3.21 17.93
C GLY A 178 -4.05 1.98 17.35
N TYR A 179 -3.53 1.47 16.24
CA TYR A 179 -4.13 0.37 15.51
C TYR A 179 -3.07 -0.64 15.07
N LEU A 180 -3.45 -1.93 15.12
CA LEU A 180 -2.70 -3.03 14.51
C LEU A 180 -3.37 -3.44 13.20
N ILE A 181 -2.56 -3.70 12.21
CA ILE A 181 -2.96 -4.19 10.89
C ILE A 181 -2.26 -5.52 10.63
N ALA A 182 -2.99 -6.49 10.07
CA ALA A 182 -2.43 -7.64 9.40
C ALA A 182 -3.10 -7.81 8.04
N ALA A 183 -2.32 -8.08 7.00
CA ALA A 183 -2.84 -8.32 5.66
C ALA A 183 -2.05 -9.40 4.93
N PHE A 184 -2.76 -10.15 4.10
CA PHE A 184 -2.19 -11.14 3.18
C PHE A 184 -2.70 -10.92 1.77
N SER A 185 -1.88 -11.27 0.80
CA SER A 185 -2.26 -11.28 -0.61
C SER A 185 -1.58 -12.43 -1.32
N GLY A 186 -2.37 -13.25 -2.01
CA GLY A 186 -1.86 -14.36 -2.81
C GLY A 186 -2.83 -15.52 -3.01
N GLY A 187 -3.95 -15.54 -2.31
CA GLY A 187 -4.98 -16.55 -2.40
C GLY A 187 -6.36 -16.00 -2.74
N PRO A 188 -7.38 -16.86 -2.68
CA PRO A 188 -8.77 -16.42 -2.61
C PRO A 188 -8.96 -15.50 -1.38
N SER A 189 -9.87 -14.52 -1.49
CA SER A 189 -10.12 -13.54 -0.41
C SER A 189 -10.40 -14.19 0.96
N SER A 190 -11.12 -15.31 1.00
CA SER A 190 -11.39 -16.04 2.24
C SER A 190 -10.14 -16.59 2.92
N ASP A 191 -9.15 -17.02 2.12
CA ASP A 191 -7.89 -17.51 2.65
C ASP A 191 -7.00 -16.34 3.08
N ASP A 192 -6.93 -15.27 2.30
CA ASP A 192 -6.22 -14.06 2.65
C ASP A 192 -6.72 -13.48 3.99
N VAL A 193 -8.04 -13.40 4.18
CA VAL A 193 -8.67 -12.95 5.44
C VAL A 193 -8.31 -13.87 6.60
N ALA A 194 -8.40 -15.19 6.43
CA ALA A 194 -8.11 -16.13 7.50
C ALA A 194 -6.63 -16.10 7.93
N ILE A 195 -5.70 -15.96 6.95
CA ILE A 195 -4.28 -15.81 7.22
C ILE A 195 -4.01 -14.50 7.98
N SER A 196 -4.69 -13.42 7.59
CA SER A 196 -4.56 -12.12 8.25
C SER A 196 -5.09 -12.14 9.69
N HIS A 197 -6.22 -12.81 9.94
CA HIS A 197 -6.70 -13.01 11.30
C HIS A 197 -5.70 -13.78 12.17
N ALA A 198 -5.07 -14.83 11.66
CA ALA A 198 -4.05 -15.57 12.42
C ALA A 198 -2.90 -14.67 12.90
N GLY A 199 -2.50 -13.69 12.07
CA GLY A 199 -1.48 -12.69 12.45
C GLY A 199 -2.00 -11.69 13.48
N LEU A 200 -3.16 -11.09 13.23
CA LEU A 200 -3.74 -10.07 14.11
C LEU A 200 -4.04 -10.65 15.50
N ASP A 201 -4.65 -11.81 15.57
CA ASP A 201 -5.01 -12.49 16.83
C ASP A 201 -3.75 -12.83 17.64
N ARG A 202 -2.67 -13.24 16.96
CA ARG A 202 -1.38 -13.47 17.61
C ARG A 202 -0.82 -12.22 18.23
N MET A 203 -0.82 -11.07 17.52
CA MET A 203 -0.37 -9.79 18.06
C MET A 203 -1.20 -9.38 19.29
N ILE A 204 -2.52 -9.46 19.20
CA ILE A 204 -3.42 -9.12 20.32
C ILE A 204 -3.17 -10.00 21.54
N ALA A 205 -3.00 -11.32 21.34
CA ALA A 205 -2.73 -12.25 22.42
C ALA A 205 -1.40 -11.92 23.12
N SER A 206 -0.35 -11.61 22.37
CA SER A 206 0.96 -11.28 22.93
C SER A 206 0.94 -9.95 23.70
N LEU A 207 0.18 -8.94 23.25
CA LEU A 207 -0.02 -7.69 23.98
C LEU A 207 -0.72 -7.91 25.34
N LYS A 208 -1.76 -8.74 25.38
CA LYS A 208 -2.46 -9.09 26.63
C LYS A 208 -1.53 -9.72 27.66
N VAL A 209 -0.68 -10.65 27.23
CA VAL A 209 0.32 -11.31 28.10
C VAL A 209 1.34 -10.29 28.65
N ALA A 210 1.79 -9.35 27.82
CA ALA A 210 2.72 -8.32 28.24
C ALA A 210 2.12 -7.35 29.28
N GLN A 211 0.81 -7.08 29.23
CA GLN A 211 0.11 -6.25 30.20
C GLN A 211 -0.09 -6.92 31.55
N ILE A 212 -0.27 -8.24 31.60
CA ILE A 212 -0.46 -9.00 32.85
C ILE A 212 0.85 -9.13 33.66
N ARG A 213 2.00 -9.04 32.97
CA ARG A 213 3.33 -9.21 33.59
C ARG A 213 3.93 -7.89 34.14
N ARG A 214 3.23 -6.80 34.02
CA ARG A 214 3.58 -5.48 34.59
C ARG A 214 2.78 -5.20 35.87
#